data_d79e9f88f9616ec0a7e84e2ac7a1fc31
#
_entry.id   d79e9f88f9616ec0a7e84e2ac7a1fc31
#
_cell.length_a   1.000
_cell.length_b   1.000
_cell.length_c   1.000
_cell.angle_alpha   90.00
_cell.angle_beta   90.00
_cell.angle_gamma   90.00
#
_symmetry.space_group_name_H-M   'P 1'
#
loop_
_entity.id
_entity.type
_entity.pdbx_description
1 polymer ?
#
loop_
_entity_poly.entity_id
_entity_poly.type
_entity_poly.pdbx_seq_one_letter_code
_entity_poly.pdbx_strand_id
1 'polypeptide(L)'
;MTLSTMEAQTKNQQPVNQTLDVLALAAHPDDVELCAGGTVCLLAAQGYDVGIVDFTRGELGSRGTPEGRLEEASRAAEIIGLAARDNLGLPDGQIESTRANQIEIIRRVRRFRPHVVLINAPECRHPDHCAAAQLAADALYFSGLRKIETTGPQGEAQEPWRPHHVLHYMQAVSFEPTFVVDVTPVWEQRIEALRAFRSQFHNPDYEPGEDEPETFVSNPEFFEWIEARARTYGYKVGATYGEPFLYRRGPFGVSDLMSVLESEKTFR
;
A
#
# COMPACT_ATOMS: atom_id res chain seq x y z
N MET A 1 4.76 -47.66 -3.63
CA MET A 1 4.35 -46.43 -4.30
C MET A 1 3.80 -45.51 -3.24
N THR A 2 4.50 -44.48 -2.94
CA THR A 2 4.60 -43.75 -1.69
C THR A 2 3.59 -42.62 -1.61
N LEU A 3 2.89 -42.54 -0.49
CA LEU A 3 1.96 -41.49 -0.02
C LEU A 3 2.67 -40.13 0.31
N SER A 4 3.51 -39.61 -0.59
CA SER A 4 4.34 -38.44 -0.29
C SER A 4 4.16 -37.23 -1.22
N THR A 5 3.06 -37.14 -1.97
CA THR A 5 2.87 -36.05 -2.95
C THR A 5 1.56 -35.29 -2.81
N MET A 6 0.86 -35.36 -1.66
CA MET A 6 -0.43 -34.66 -1.46
C MET A 6 -0.44 -33.61 -0.33
N GLU A 7 0.68 -33.25 0.29
CA GLU A 7 0.70 -32.32 1.43
C GLU A 7 1.26 -30.91 1.11
N ALA A 8 1.50 -30.56 -0.16
CA ALA A 8 2.15 -29.29 -0.51
C ALA A 8 1.20 -28.21 -1.09
N GLN A 9 -0.13 -28.38 -1.02
CA GLN A 9 -1.08 -27.40 -1.62
C GLN A 9 -2.11 -26.79 -0.65
N THR A 10 -1.92 -26.82 0.65
CA THR A 10 -2.91 -26.26 1.61
C THR A 10 -2.28 -25.26 2.59
N LYS A 11 -1.70 -24.19 2.08
CA LYS A 11 -1.34 -23.02 2.91
C LYS A 11 -1.46 -21.72 2.11
N ASN A 12 -2.66 -21.36 1.69
CA ASN A 12 -2.99 -19.97 1.36
C ASN A 12 -4.52 -19.75 1.15
N GLN A 13 -5.36 -20.40 1.93
CA GLN A 13 -6.77 -19.99 1.99
C GLN A 13 -6.93 -18.96 3.10
N GLN A 14 -6.84 -17.68 2.73
CA GLN A 14 -7.25 -16.60 3.62
C GLN A 14 -8.72 -16.82 4.03
N PRO A 15 -9.07 -16.57 5.31
CA PRO A 15 -10.43 -16.78 5.80
C PRO A 15 -11.46 -15.97 5.00
N VAL A 16 -12.59 -16.59 4.71
CA VAL A 16 -13.67 -16.07 3.82
C VAL A 16 -14.25 -14.74 4.29
N ASN A 17 -14.17 -14.41 5.58
CA ASN A 17 -14.72 -13.21 6.21
C ASN A 17 -13.66 -12.41 6.99
N GLN A 18 -12.46 -12.25 6.45
CA GLN A 18 -11.48 -11.37 7.08
C GLN A 18 -11.84 -9.91 6.80
N THR A 19 -12.24 -9.16 7.83
CA THR A 19 -12.36 -7.70 7.76
C THR A 19 -11.02 -7.06 8.04
N LEU A 20 -10.80 -5.88 7.46
CA LEU A 20 -9.61 -5.07 7.71
C LEU A 20 -10.02 -3.68 8.21
N ASP A 21 -9.24 -3.10 9.10
CA ASP A 21 -9.41 -1.69 9.49
C ASP A 21 -8.92 -0.76 8.39
N VAL A 22 -7.77 -1.11 7.80
CA VAL A 22 -7.10 -0.33 6.77
C VAL A 22 -6.72 -1.20 5.58
N LEU A 23 -7.02 -0.72 4.38
CA LEU A 23 -6.60 -1.34 3.12
C LEU A 23 -5.76 -0.34 2.33
N ALA A 24 -4.54 -0.69 1.99
CA ALA A 24 -3.73 0.10 1.06
C ALA A 24 -3.83 -0.50 -0.36
N LEU A 25 -4.04 0.36 -1.34
CA LEU A 25 -4.08 0.03 -2.75
C LEU A 25 -2.86 0.62 -3.43
N ALA A 26 -2.16 -0.16 -4.22
CA ALA A 26 -0.91 0.20 -4.87
C ALA A 26 -0.93 -0.12 -6.36
N ALA A 27 -0.31 0.70 -7.19
CA ALA A 27 -0.06 0.38 -8.59
C ALA A 27 0.87 -0.82 -8.72
N HIS A 28 1.97 -0.81 -7.96
CA HIS A 28 3.01 -1.84 -8.01
C HIS A 28 3.33 -2.36 -6.61
N PRO A 29 3.84 -3.61 -6.50
CA PRO A 29 4.42 -4.10 -5.26
C PRO A 29 5.66 -3.26 -4.90
N ASP A 30 5.68 -2.63 -3.77
CA ASP A 30 6.64 -1.69 -3.17
C ASP A 30 6.14 -0.24 -2.97
N ASP A 31 5.14 0.22 -3.71
CA ASP A 31 4.61 1.59 -3.61
C ASP A 31 4.20 1.97 -2.18
N VAL A 32 3.50 1.08 -1.49
CA VAL A 32 3.04 1.32 -0.10
C VAL A 32 4.22 1.34 0.85
N GLU A 33 5.14 0.38 0.75
CA GLU A 33 6.33 0.30 1.61
C GLU A 33 7.21 1.54 1.42
N LEU A 34 7.33 2.02 0.19
CA LEU A 34 8.10 3.20 -0.15
C LEU A 34 7.47 4.50 0.36
N CYS A 35 6.15 4.62 0.36
CA CYS A 35 5.46 5.90 0.52
C CYS A 35 4.61 6.03 1.78
N ALA A 36 4.15 4.92 2.33
CA ALA A 36 3.30 4.81 3.52
C ALA A 36 3.70 3.63 4.43
N GLY A 37 4.90 3.09 4.22
CA GLY A 37 5.39 1.89 4.92
C GLY A 37 5.46 2.06 6.43
N GLY A 38 5.88 3.23 6.91
CA GLY A 38 5.87 3.55 8.33
C GLY A 38 4.46 3.61 8.90
N THR A 39 3.51 4.18 8.16
CA THR A 39 2.11 4.27 8.58
C THR A 39 1.49 2.87 8.70
N VAL A 40 1.69 1.98 7.73
CA VAL A 40 1.15 0.61 7.82
C VAL A 40 1.84 -0.21 8.91
N CYS A 41 3.15 -0.05 9.12
CA CYS A 41 3.86 -0.64 10.26
C CYS A 41 3.31 -0.15 11.60
N LEU A 42 3.09 1.17 11.74
CA LEU A 42 2.57 1.76 12.97
C LEU A 42 1.17 1.26 13.29
N LEU A 43 0.29 1.20 12.29
CA LEU A 43 -1.08 0.69 12.46
C LEU A 43 -1.10 -0.78 12.86
N ALA A 44 -0.28 -1.63 12.21
CA ALA A 44 -0.13 -3.03 12.58
C ALA A 44 0.41 -3.19 14.01
N ALA A 45 1.41 -2.40 14.41
CA ALA A 45 1.95 -2.39 15.78
C ALA A 45 0.93 -1.92 16.84
N GLN A 46 -0.04 -1.10 16.43
CA GLN A 46 -1.17 -0.67 17.28
C GLN A 46 -2.31 -1.70 17.35
N GLY A 47 -2.20 -2.81 16.62
CA GLY A 47 -3.18 -3.91 16.64
C GLY A 47 -4.32 -3.76 15.65
N TYR A 48 -4.22 -2.86 14.67
CA TYR A 48 -5.17 -2.77 13.57
C TYR A 48 -4.89 -3.83 12.51
N ASP A 49 -5.95 -4.40 11.94
CA ASP A 49 -5.86 -5.30 10.79
C ASP A 49 -5.60 -4.49 9.51
N VAL A 50 -4.37 -4.55 9.00
CA VAL A 50 -3.93 -3.83 7.80
C VAL A 50 -3.71 -4.80 6.65
N GLY A 51 -4.16 -4.45 5.45
CA GLY A 51 -3.89 -5.21 4.23
C GLY A 51 -3.40 -4.34 3.09
N ILE A 52 -2.74 -4.97 2.11
CA ILE A 52 -2.30 -4.34 0.86
C ILE A 52 -2.90 -5.11 -0.33
N VAL A 53 -3.33 -4.39 -1.37
CA VAL A 53 -3.69 -4.94 -2.68
C VAL A 53 -2.89 -4.22 -3.74
N ASP A 54 -1.97 -4.96 -4.36
CA ASP A 54 -1.19 -4.49 -5.50
C ASP A 54 -1.99 -4.69 -6.80
N PHE A 55 -1.96 -3.72 -7.71
CA PHE A 55 -2.73 -3.82 -8.96
C PHE A 55 -2.01 -4.65 -10.01
N THR A 56 -0.70 -4.49 -10.14
CA THR A 56 0.14 -5.22 -11.09
C THR A 56 1.14 -6.11 -10.36
N ARG A 57 1.91 -6.88 -11.08
CA ARG A 57 3.05 -7.64 -10.56
C ARG A 57 4.38 -6.90 -10.75
N GLY A 58 4.34 -5.69 -11.36
CA GLY A 58 5.54 -4.95 -11.71
C GLY A 58 6.35 -5.62 -12.83
N GLU A 59 5.67 -6.28 -13.76
CA GLU A 59 6.28 -7.11 -14.81
C GLU A 59 7.05 -6.34 -15.89
N LEU A 60 6.83 -5.02 -15.99
CA LEU A 60 7.65 -4.12 -16.84
C LEU A 60 8.86 -3.53 -16.10
N GLY A 61 9.06 -3.90 -14.84
CA GLY A 61 10.24 -3.49 -14.08
C GLY A 61 11.53 -3.96 -14.74
N SER A 62 12.55 -3.09 -14.76
CA SER A 62 13.85 -3.39 -15.39
C SER A 62 14.69 -4.38 -14.58
N ARG A 63 14.28 -4.73 -13.36
CA ARG A 63 15.04 -5.58 -12.43
C ARG A 63 14.12 -6.60 -11.76
N GLY A 64 14.66 -7.79 -11.51
CA GLY A 64 13.94 -8.91 -10.93
C GLY A 64 12.95 -9.56 -11.91
N THR A 65 12.16 -10.47 -11.38
CA THR A 65 11.10 -11.17 -12.13
C THR A 65 9.75 -10.93 -11.45
N PRO A 66 8.61 -11.08 -12.16
CA PRO A 66 7.29 -10.96 -11.56
C PRO A 66 7.09 -11.91 -10.36
N GLU A 67 7.59 -13.13 -10.46
CA GLU A 67 7.53 -14.14 -9.39
C GLU A 67 8.39 -13.72 -8.19
N GLY A 68 9.62 -13.25 -8.44
CA GLY A 68 10.52 -12.73 -7.40
C GLY A 68 9.92 -11.51 -6.69
N ARG A 69 9.27 -10.61 -7.43
CA ARG A 69 8.56 -9.45 -6.86
C ARG A 69 7.42 -9.86 -5.91
N LEU A 70 6.68 -10.93 -6.23
CA LEU A 70 5.64 -11.46 -5.34
C LEU A 70 6.23 -12.08 -4.07
N GLU A 71 7.38 -12.77 -4.15
CA GLU A 71 8.10 -13.29 -2.98
C GLU A 71 8.63 -12.16 -2.10
N GLU A 72 9.23 -11.12 -2.70
CA GLU A 72 9.67 -9.91 -2.00
C GLU A 72 8.51 -9.21 -1.29
N ALA A 73 7.37 -9.06 -1.97
CA ALA A 73 6.15 -8.50 -1.42
C ALA A 73 5.61 -9.34 -0.24
N SER A 74 5.64 -10.66 -0.35
CA SER A 74 5.25 -11.56 0.75
C SER A 74 6.17 -11.39 1.95
N ARG A 75 7.48 -11.25 1.72
CA ARG A 75 8.44 -11.01 2.80
C ARG A 75 8.23 -9.66 3.47
N ALA A 76 7.97 -8.60 2.69
CA ALA A 76 7.63 -7.29 3.24
C ALA A 76 6.35 -7.35 4.09
N ALA A 77 5.33 -8.10 3.65
CA ALA A 77 4.10 -8.31 4.39
C ALA A 77 4.34 -8.97 5.76
N GLU A 78 5.23 -9.98 5.83
CA GLU A 78 5.64 -10.62 7.09
C GLU A 78 6.33 -9.63 8.04
N ILE A 79 7.26 -8.82 7.52
CA ILE A 79 8.00 -7.82 8.31
C ILE A 79 7.06 -6.76 8.89
N ILE A 80 6.11 -6.28 8.09
CA ILE A 80 5.10 -5.28 8.52
C ILE A 80 4.13 -5.91 9.52
N GLY A 81 3.83 -7.20 9.38
CA GLY A 81 2.77 -7.88 10.13
C GLY A 81 1.40 -7.67 9.51
N LEU A 82 1.32 -7.66 8.16
CA LEU A 82 0.04 -7.50 7.46
C LEU A 82 -0.91 -8.66 7.71
N ALA A 83 -2.18 -8.35 7.93
CA ALA A 83 -3.26 -9.32 8.01
C ALA A 83 -3.60 -9.94 6.64
N ALA A 84 -3.41 -9.18 5.55
CA ALA A 84 -3.64 -9.67 4.18
C ALA A 84 -2.75 -8.96 3.16
N ARG A 85 -2.33 -9.71 2.13
CA ARG A 85 -1.79 -9.14 0.88
C ARG A 85 -2.41 -9.89 -0.30
N ASP A 86 -2.83 -9.14 -1.32
CA ASP A 86 -3.43 -9.68 -2.55
C ASP A 86 -2.88 -8.91 -3.76
N ASN A 87 -2.99 -9.49 -4.95
CA ASN A 87 -2.57 -8.87 -6.21
C ASN A 87 -3.67 -9.06 -7.26
N LEU A 88 -4.03 -8.01 -7.98
CA LEU A 88 -5.08 -8.07 -9.00
C LEU A 88 -4.60 -8.70 -10.31
N GLY A 89 -3.30 -8.69 -10.58
CA GLY A 89 -2.71 -9.18 -11.82
C GLY A 89 -3.11 -8.35 -13.04
N LEU A 90 -3.38 -7.06 -12.87
CA LEU A 90 -3.60 -6.16 -14.00
C LEU A 90 -2.28 -5.99 -14.77
N PRO A 91 -2.34 -5.76 -16.09
CA PRO A 91 -1.13 -5.52 -16.88
C PRO A 91 -0.39 -4.27 -16.42
N ASP A 92 0.91 -4.39 -16.15
CA ASP A 92 1.79 -3.28 -15.80
C ASP A 92 1.93 -2.32 -16.99
N GLY A 93 2.00 -1.02 -16.72
CA GLY A 93 2.02 0.03 -17.76
C GLY A 93 0.68 0.23 -18.48
N GLN A 94 -0.39 -0.48 -18.09
CA GLN A 94 -1.70 -0.44 -18.74
C GLN A 94 -2.85 -0.33 -17.72
N ILE A 95 -2.62 0.32 -16.59
CA ILE A 95 -3.67 0.53 -15.59
C ILE A 95 -4.70 1.52 -16.15
N GLU A 96 -5.95 1.07 -16.27
CA GLU A 96 -7.06 1.87 -16.77
C GLU A 96 -8.28 1.76 -15.87
N SER A 97 -9.06 2.85 -15.72
CA SER A 97 -10.32 2.84 -14.95
C SER A 97 -11.47 2.25 -15.78
N THR A 98 -11.28 1.01 -16.25
CA THR A 98 -12.34 0.25 -16.93
C THR A 98 -13.31 -0.35 -15.92
N ARG A 99 -14.53 -0.70 -16.35
CA ARG A 99 -15.50 -1.38 -15.49
C ARG A 99 -14.98 -2.72 -14.98
N ALA A 100 -14.25 -3.47 -15.80
CA ALA A 100 -13.66 -4.75 -15.41
C ALA A 100 -12.67 -4.57 -14.26
N ASN A 101 -11.73 -3.63 -14.38
CA ASN A 101 -10.73 -3.34 -13.36
C ASN A 101 -11.37 -2.77 -12.08
N GLN A 102 -12.40 -1.91 -12.22
CA GLN A 102 -13.17 -1.42 -11.07
C GLN A 102 -13.83 -2.57 -10.30
N ILE A 103 -14.41 -3.55 -10.99
CA ILE A 103 -15.05 -4.72 -10.35
C ILE A 103 -14.04 -5.53 -9.53
N GLU A 104 -12.82 -5.69 -10.00
CA GLU A 104 -11.77 -6.40 -9.24
C GLU A 104 -11.44 -5.71 -7.92
N ILE A 105 -11.33 -4.37 -7.91
CA ILE A 105 -11.14 -3.62 -6.67
C ILE A 105 -12.40 -3.68 -5.79
N ILE A 106 -13.60 -3.52 -6.38
CA ILE A 106 -14.87 -3.58 -5.64
C ILE A 106 -15.01 -4.91 -4.89
N ARG A 107 -14.61 -6.03 -5.52
CA ARG A 107 -14.62 -7.36 -4.88
C ARG A 107 -13.74 -7.39 -3.62
N ARG A 108 -12.52 -6.81 -3.68
CA ARG A 108 -11.61 -6.74 -2.53
C ARG A 108 -12.14 -5.83 -1.44
N VAL A 109 -12.62 -4.65 -1.80
CA VAL A 109 -13.22 -3.70 -0.86
C VAL A 109 -14.42 -4.30 -0.14
N ARG A 110 -15.30 -5.00 -0.83
CA ARG A 110 -16.48 -5.66 -0.24
C ARG A 110 -16.11 -6.89 0.59
N ARG A 111 -15.05 -7.59 0.22
CA ARG A 111 -14.51 -8.71 0.99
C ARG A 111 -13.90 -8.22 2.30
N PHE A 112 -13.02 -7.23 2.23
CA PHE A 112 -12.25 -6.75 3.38
C PHE A 112 -12.97 -5.70 4.21
N ARG A 113 -13.95 -4.99 3.67
CA ARG A 113 -14.79 -3.98 4.35
C ARG A 113 -13.99 -2.93 5.14
N PRO A 114 -12.92 -2.34 4.59
CA PRO A 114 -12.03 -1.44 5.33
C PRO A 114 -12.75 -0.14 5.72
N HIS A 115 -12.39 0.40 6.88
CA HIS A 115 -12.80 1.74 7.31
C HIS A 115 -12.04 2.83 6.57
N VAL A 116 -10.72 2.64 6.43
CA VAL A 116 -9.78 3.57 5.79
C VAL A 116 -9.16 2.89 4.59
N VAL A 117 -9.02 3.61 3.49
CA VAL A 117 -8.26 3.15 2.32
C VAL A 117 -7.16 4.16 1.99
N LEU A 118 -5.94 3.65 1.86
CA LEU A 118 -4.79 4.40 1.36
C LEU A 118 -4.64 4.13 -0.14
N ILE A 119 -4.43 5.17 -0.95
CA ILE A 119 -4.28 5.04 -2.40
C ILE A 119 -3.14 5.89 -2.92
N ASN A 120 -2.66 5.59 -4.12
CA ASN A 120 -1.61 6.33 -4.82
C ASN A 120 -1.87 7.84 -4.85
N ALA A 121 -0.81 8.62 -5.03
CA ALA A 121 -0.90 10.07 -5.21
C ALA A 121 -1.70 10.43 -6.47
N PRO A 122 -2.51 11.51 -6.44
CA PRO A 122 -3.26 11.94 -7.62
C PRO A 122 -2.37 12.49 -8.74
N GLU A 123 -1.15 12.92 -8.38
CA GLU A 123 -0.11 13.38 -9.31
C GLU A 123 1.20 12.68 -9.00
N CYS A 124 1.82 12.08 -10.00
CA CYS A 124 3.10 11.42 -9.88
C CYS A 124 3.85 11.43 -11.22
N ARG A 125 5.18 11.24 -11.19
CA ARG A 125 5.98 11.06 -12.41
C ARG A 125 5.65 9.77 -13.17
N HIS A 126 5.19 8.73 -12.45
CA HIS A 126 4.84 7.46 -13.06
C HIS A 126 3.37 7.47 -13.50
N PRO A 127 3.07 7.20 -14.79
CA PRO A 127 1.69 7.23 -15.29
C PRO A 127 0.76 6.29 -14.54
N ASP A 128 1.22 5.08 -14.23
CA ASP A 128 0.43 4.06 -13.52
C ASP A 128 0.01 4.50 -12.13
N HIS A 129 0.81 5.30 -11.41
CA HIS A 129 0.42 5.81 -10.10
C HIS A 129 -0.82 6.71 -10.19
N CYS A 130 -0.84 7.61 -11.18
CA CYS A 130 -1.99 8.49 -11.42
C CYS A 130 -3.21 7.69 -11.89
N ALA A 131 -3.00 6.71 -12.78
CA ALA A 131 -4.06 5.83 -13.27
C ALA A 131 -4.63 4.95 -12.15
N ALA A 132 -3.78 4.41 -11.28
CA ALA A 132 -4.18 3.64 -10.11
C ALA A 132 -4.98 4.48 -9.10
N ALA A 133 -4.55 5.73 -8.85
CA ALA A 133 -5.29 6.65 -7.99
C ALA A 133 -6.71 6.91 -8.52
N GLN A 134 -6.85 7.13 -9.83
CA GLN A 134 -8.17 7.34 -10.45
C GLN A 134 -9.02 6.07 -10.42
N LEU A 135 -8.45 4.93 -10.82
CA LEU A 135 -9.13 3.63 -10.80
C LEU A 135 -9.62 3.28 -9.39
N ALA A 136 -8.76 3.47 -8.37
CA ALA A 136 -9.11 3.25 -6.98
C ALA A 136 -10.26 4.17 -6.54
N ALA A 137 -10.17 5.47 -6.81
CA ALA A 137 -11.19 6.45 -6.42
C ALA A 137 -12.56 6.11 -7.00
N ASP A 138 -12.62 5.74 -8.30
CA ASP A 138 -13.85 5.33 -8.98
C ASP A 138 -14.42 4.03 -8.36
N ALA A 139 -13.58 3.02 -8.18
CA ALA A 139 -13.99 1.74 -7.61
C ALA A 139 -14.52 1.89 -6.17
N LEU A 140 -13.84 2.69 -5.34
CA LEU A 140 -14.25 2.98 -3.97
C LEU A 140 -15.60 3.70 -3.88
N TYR A 141 -15.90 4.60 -4.84
CA TYR A 141 -17.23 5.19 -4.94
C TYR A 141 -18.28 4.13 -5.30
N PHE A 142 -18.00 3.33 -6.32
CA PHE A 142 -18.93 2.33 -6.85
C PHE A 142 -19.13 1.15 -5.91
N SER A 143 -18.18 0.83 -5.04
CA SER A 143 -18.27 -0.30 -4.10
C SER A 143 -19.45 -0.19 -3.13
N GLY A 144 -19.93 1.04 -2.87
CA GLY A 144 -21.13 1.31 -2.06
C GLY A 144 -22.47 1.22 -2.82
N LEU A 145 -22.47 0.99 -4.13
CA LEU A 145 -23.69 0.95 -4.91
C LEU A 145 -24.32 -0.44 -4.98
N ARG A 146 -25.56 -0.59 -4.49
CA ARG A 146 -26.29 -1.87 -4.46
C ARG A 146 -26.52 -2.51 -5.82
N LYS A 147 -26.64 -1.71 -6.89
CA LYS A 147 -26.89 -2.20 -8.26
C LYS A 147 -25.66 -2.71 -8.97
N ILE A 148 -24.48 -2.58 -8.37
CA ILE A 148 -23.25 -3.22 -8.86
C ILE A 148 -23.12 -4.54 -8.10
N GLU A 149 -23.45 -5.63 -8.78
CA GLU A 149 -23.39 -6.96 -8.22
C GLU A 149 -21.97 -7.52 -8.34
N THR A 150 -21.47 -8.12 -7.27
CA THR A 150 -20.19 -8.81 -7.22
C THR A 150 -20.33 -10.09 -6.41
N THR A 151 -19.42 -11.03 -6.69
CA THR A 151 -19.33 -12.30 -5.96
C THR A 151 -17.97 -12.42 -5.29
N GLY A 152 -17.97 -12.99 -4.09
CA GLY A 152 -16.76 -13.33 -3.38
C GLY A 152 -16.08 -14.60 -3.93
N PRO A 153 -14.97 -15.03 -3.32
CA PRO A 153 -14.14 -16.13 -3.82
C PRO A 153 -14.86 -17.49 -3.91
N GLN A 154 -15.93 -17.70 -3.13
CA GLN A 154 -16.73 -18.93 -3.12
C GLN A 154 -18.02 -18.80 -3.94
N GLY A 155 -18.20 -17.72 -4.70
CA GLY A 155 -19.39 -17.46 -5.50
C GLY A 155 -20.55 -16.82 -4.72
N GLU A 156 -20.36 -16.50 -3.43
CA GLU A 156 -21.35 -15.82 -2.58
C GLU A 156 -21.56 -14.38 -3.02
N ALA A 157 -22.77 -13.86 -2.92
CA ALA A 157 -23.07 -12.46 -3.19
C ALA A 157 -22.41 -11.56 -2.13
N GLN A 158 -21.82 -10.47 -2.59
CA GLN A 158 -21.17 -9.50 -1.70
C GLN A 158 -22.07 -8.29 -1.45
N GLU A 159 -22.28 -7.96 -0.17
CA GLU A 159 -22.98 -6.75 0.23
C GLU A 159 -22.18 -5.49 -0.10
N PRO A 160 -22.85 -4.40 -0.50
CA PRO A 160 -22.20 -3.11 -0.72
C PRO A 160 -21.41 -2.64 0.49
N TRP A 161 -20.26 -2.06 0.22
CA TRP A 161 -19.42 -1.43 1.23
C TRP A 161 -18.75 -0.19 0.69
N ARG A 162 -18.78 0.91 1.44
CA ARG A 162 -18.06 2.15 1.10
C ARG A 162 -17.14 2.52 2.26
N PRO A 163 -15.84 2.59 2.05
CA PRO A 163 -14.91 3.07 3.06
C PRO A 163 -15.27 4.49 3.52
N HIS A 164 -15.03 4.78 4.80
CA HIS A 164 -15.34 6.09 5.37
C HIS A 164 -14.31 7.14 4.95
N HIS A 165 -13.03 6.76 4.89
CA HIS A 165 -11.92 7.64 4.57
C HIS A 165 -11.09 7.07 3.43
N VAL A 166 -10.68 7.95 2.52
CA VAL A 166 -9.75 7.65 1.42
C VAL A 166 -8.64 8.69 1.47
N LEU A 167 -7.41 8.22 1.63
CA LEU A 167 -6.22 9.03 1.83
C LEU A 167 -5.23 8.75 0.70
N HIS A 168 -4.65 9.78 0.12
CA HIS A 168 -3.56 9.62 -0.82
C HIS A 168 -2.23 9.71 -0.08
N TYR A 169 -1.36 8.71 -0.26
CA TYR A 169 0.03 8.80 0.20
C TYR A 169 0.87 9.57 -0.83
N MET A 170 1.88 10.30 -0.34
CA MET A 170 2.75 11.10 -1.20
C MET A 170 3.79 10.23 -1.88
N GLN A 171 3.88 10.33 -3.21
CA GLN A 171 4.87 9.65 -4.02
C GLN A 171 5.96 10.63 -4.52
N ALA A 172 6.36 10.57 -5.79
CA ALA A 172 7.46 11.37 -6.31
C ALA A 172 7.16 12.87 -6.42
N VAL A 173 5.91 13.24 -6.70
CA VAL A 173 5.47 14.63 -6.75
C VAL A 173 4.93 15.03 -5.39
N SER A 174 5.48 16.12 -4.83
CA SER A 174 5.04 16.63 -3.53
C SER A 174 3.75 17.42 -3.65
N PHE A 175 2.88 17.28 -2.66
CA PHE A 175 1.67 18.08 -2.47
C PHE A 175 1.68 18.71 -1.07
N GLU A 176 0.83 19.70 -0.82
CA GLU A 176 0.60 20.17 0.55
C GLU A 176 -0.21 19.13 1.31
N PRO A 177 0.32 18.52 2.39
CA PRO A 177 -0.37 17.45 3.09
C PRO A 177 -1.50 17.99 3.96
N THR A 178 -2.58 17.22 4.09
CA THR A 178 -3.64 17.50 5.05
C THR A 178 -3.18 17.21 6.48
N PHE A 179 -2.36 16.16 6.64
CA PHE A 179 -1.72 15.77 7.91
C PHE A 179 -0.48 14.92 7.62
N VAL A 180 0.33 14.77 8.67
CA VAL A 180 1.54 13.94 8.64
C VAL A 180 1.45 12.94 9.78
N VAL A 181 1.76 11.68 9.51
CA VAL A 181 1.83 10.61 10.51
C VAL A 181 3.26 10.55 11.07
N ASP A 182 3.43 10.63 12.39
CA ASP A 182 4.72 10.38 13.06
C ASP A 182 5.04 8.89 13.03
N VAL A 183 5.97 8.51 12.16
CA VAL A 183 6.42 7.13 11.98
C VAL A 183 7.78 6.85 12.64
N THR A 184 8.23 7.77 13.49
CA THR A 184 9.50 7.65 14.24
C THR A 184 9.63 6.31 14.97
N PRO A 185 8.59 5.80 15.68
CA PRO A 185 8.70 4.56 16.45
C PRO A 185 8.93 3.30 15.62
N VAL A 186 8.59 3.34 14.34
CA VAL A 186 8.60 2.17 13.42
C VAL A 186 9.52 2.37 12.22
N TRP A 187 10.38 3.39 12.27
CA TRP A 187 11.23 3.75 11.14
C TRP A 187 12.12 2.60 10.67
N GLU A 188 12.77 1.91 11.58
CA GLU A 188 13.66 0.79 11.24
C GLU A 188 12.88 -0.39 10.63
N GLN A 189 11.71 -0.72 11.17
CA GLN A 189 10.84 -1.76 10.61
C GLN A 189 10.38 -1.41 9.19
N ARG A 190 10.02 -0.15 8.95
CA ARG A 190 9.68 0.37 7.62
C ARG A 190 10.83 0.21 6.63
N ILE A 191 12.07 0.53 7.05
CA ILE A 191 13.26 0.38 6.20
C ILE A 191 13.55 -1.10 5.93
N GLU A 192 13.36 -1.97 6.92
CA GLU A 192 13.51 -3.42 6.73
C GLU A 192 12.49 -3.98 5.72
N ALA A 193 11.22 -3.56 5.82
CA ALA A 193 10.17 -3.94 4.88
C ALA A 193 10.49 -3.48 3.45
N LEU A 194 11.01 -2.27 3.29
CA LEU A 194 11.41 -1.75 1.98
C LEU A 194 12.61 -2.54 1.40
N ARG A 195 13.59 -2.90 2.24
CA ARG A 195 14.75 -3.71 1.84
C ARG A 195 14.39 -5.15 1.46
N ALA A 196 13.18 -5.61 1.79
CA ALA A 196 12.70 -6.92 1.34
C ALA A 196 12.58 -6.98 -0.20
N PHE A 197 12.35 -5.83 -0.86
CA PHE A 197 12.37 -5.71 -2.32
C PHE A 197 13.80 -5.57 -2.85
N ARG A 198 14.58 -6.66 -2.69
CA ARG A 198 16.02 -6.71 -2.99
C ARG A 198 16.34 -6.42 -4.44
N SER A 199 15.46 -6.84 -5.36
CA SER A 199 15.63 -6.61 -6.79
C SER A 199 15.46 -5.13 -7.17
N GLN A 200 14.66 -4.38 -6.41
CA GLN A 200 14.27 -3.00 -6.73
C GLN A 200 15.17 -1.96 -6.08
N PHE A 201 15.40 -2.09 -4.78
CA PHE A 201 16.18 -1.12 -4.01
C PHE A 201 17.62 -1.58 -3.85
N HIS A 202 18.50 -0.63 -3.51
CA HIS A 202 19.90 -0.94 -3.26
C HIS A 202 20.05 -2.03 -2.20
N ASN A 203 20.68 -3.14 -2.60
CA ASN A 203 21.02 -4.25 -1.73
C ASN A 203 22.40 -4.78 -2.15
N PRO A 204 23.43 -4.69 -1.28
CA PRO A 204 24.78 -5.13 -1.62
C PRO A 204 24.88 -6.65 -1.84
N ASP A 205 23.90 -7.43 -1.36
CA ASP A 205 23.87 -8.87 -1.51
C ASP A 205 23.00 -9.32 -2.71
N TYR A 206 22.46 -8.39 -3.49
CA TYR A 206 21.71 -8.69 -4.71
C TYR A 206 22.65 -8.68 -5.90
N GLU A 207 22.72 -9.80 -6.58
CA GLU A 207 23.48 -9.95 -7.83
C GLU A 207 22.52 -9.72 -9.01
N PRO A 208 22.59 -8.55 -9.68
CA PRO A 208 21.72 -8.30 -10.84
C PRO A 208 22.09 -9.21 -12.00
N GLY A 209 21.09 -9.59 -12.80
CA GLY A 209 21.30 -10.28 -14.06
C GLY A 209 22.10 -9.43 -15.07
N GLU A 210 22.65 -10.07 -16.10
CA GLU A 210 23.49 -9.39 -17.14
C GLU A 210 22.73 -8.23 -17.83
N ASP A 211 21.40 -8.32 -17.95
CA ASP A 211 20.55 -7.33 -18.61
C ASP A 211 19.85 -6.36 -17.62
N GLU A 212 20.13 -6.45 -16.33
CA GLU A 212 19.51 -5.59 -15.32
C GLU A 212 20.30 -4.30 -15.10
N PRO A 213 19.78 -3.14 -15.55
CA PRO A 213 20.48 -1.87 -15.38
C PRO A 213 20.37 -1.38 -13.93
N GLU A 214 21.27 -0.47 -13.57
CA GLU A 214 21.05 0.38 -12.40
C GLU A 214 19.87 1.32 -12.66
N THR A 215 18.99 1.46 -11.67
CA THR A 215 17.81 2.32 -11.73
C THR A 215 17.92 3.44 -10.69
N PHE A 216 17.07 4.45 -10.80
CA PHE A 216 17.00 5.53 -9.82
C PHE A 216 16.79 5.01 -8.39
N VAL A 217 15.96 3.96 -8.21
CA VAL A 217 15.64 3.42 -6.90
C VAL A 217 16.64 2.39 -6.39
N SER A 218 17.44 1.79 -7.28
CA SER A 218 18.50 0.84 -6.89
C SER A 218 19.84 1.52 -6.54
N ASN A 219 19.93 2.86 -6.70
CA ASN A 219 21.08 3.63 -6.29
C ASN A 219 21.19 3.69 -4.76
N PRO A 220 22.39 3.53 -4.15
CA PRO A 220 22.60 3.65 -2.71
C PRO A 220 22.05 4.95 -2.10
N GLU A 221 22.21 6.08 -2.79
CA GLU A 221 21.75 7.39 -2.33
C GLU A 221 20.22 7.49 -2.20
N PHE A 222 19.49 6.58 -2.82
CA PHE A 222 18.02 6.61 -2.77
C PHE A 222 17.46 6.49 -1.35
N PHE A 223 18.09 5.67 -0.50
CA PHE A 223 17.70 5.56 0.91
C PHE A 223 17.94 6.87 1.68
N GLU A 224 18.99 7.62 1.35
CA GLU A 224 19.25 8.94 1.93
C GLU A 224 18.14 9.93 1.56
N TRP A 225 17.65 9.90 0.32
CA TRP A 225 16.55 10.76 -0.13
C TRP A 225 15.22 10.39 0.53
N ILE A 226 14.95 9.10 0.73
CA ILE A 226 13.78 8.64 1.49
C ILE A 226 13.84 9.17 2.91
N GLU A 227 14.99 9.05 3.57
CA GLU A 227 15.19 9.55 4.93
C GLU A 227 15.06 11.07 4.98
N ALA A 228 15.69 11.81 4.07
CA ALA A 228 15.60 13.26 4.01
C ALA A 228 14.15 13.75 3.85
N ARG A 229 13.36 13.09 3.00
CA ARG A 229 11.92 13.36 2.84
C ARG A 229 11.17 13.14 4.13
N ALA A 230 11.36 11.99 4.78
CA ALA A 230 10.68 11.67 6.03
C ALA A 230 11.06 12.65 7.15
N ARG A 231 12.33 13.06 7.25
CA ARG A 231 12.77 14.10 8.19
C ARG A 231 12.15 15.46 7.90
N THR A 232 12.01 15.83 6.61
CA THR A 232 11.40 17.10 6.21
C THR A 232 9.95 17.19 6.69
N TYR A 233 9.17 16.12 6.52
CA TYR A 233 7.77 16.10 6.97
C TYR A 233 7.65 15.87 8.48
N GLY A 234 8.53 15.07 9.07
CA GLY A 234 8.61 14.91 10.53
C GLY A 234 8.88 16.23 11.23
N TYR A 235 9.82 17.02 10.71
CA TYR A 235 10.12 18.36 11.24
C TYR A 235 8.88 19.26 11.32
N LYS A 236 7.99 19.23 10.33
CA LYS A 236 6.76 20.05 10.32
C LYS A 236 5.79 19.75 11.46
N VAL A 237 5.87 18.56 12.06
CA VAL A 237 4.99 18.10 13.14
C VAL A 237 5.74 17.76 14.44
N GLY A 238 7.00 18.17 14.56
CA GLY A 238 7.81 17.91 15.75
C GLY A 238 8.23 16.45 15.96
N ALA A 239 8.22 15.65 14.89
CA ALA A 239 8.67 14.26 14.87
C ALA A 239 10.02 14.11 14.17
N THR A 240 10.72 12.97 14.37
CA THR A 240 11.96 12.70 13.64
C THR A 240 11.65 12.29 12.20
N TYR A 241 10.64 11.43 12.00
CA TYR A 241 10.22 10.93 10.69
C TYR A 241 8.72 11.06 10.52
N GLY A 242 8.28 11.59 9.37
CA GLY A 242 6.87 11.79 9.06
C GLY A 242 6.50 11.31 7.67
N GLU A 243 5.31 10.74 7.54
CA GLU A 243 4.71 10.37 6.27
C GLU A 243 3.50 11.26 5.97
N PRO A 244 3.52 12.01 4.84
CA PRO A 244 2.50 12.97 4.51
C PRO A 244 1.33 12.35 3.74
N PHE A 245 0.10 12.77 4.08
CA PHE A 245 -1.14 12.32 3.44
C PHE A 245 -2.01 13.49 2.99
N LEU A 246 -2.73 13.26 1.88
CA LEU A 246 -3.75 14.17 1.36
C LEU A 246 -5.13 13.53 1.54
N TYR A 247 -6.03 14.26 2.22
CA TYR A 247 -7.44 13.93 2.33
C TYR A 247 -8.29 14.89 1.51
N ARG A 248 -8.86 14.41 0.40
CA ARG A 248 -9.56 15.28 -0.57
C ARG A 248 -11.01 15.60 -0.23
N ARG A 249 -11.61 14.95 0.79
CA ARG A 249 -13.01 15.19 1.16
C ARG A 249 -13.28 16.47 1.97
N GLY A 250 -12.26 17.29 2.18
CA GLY A 250 -12.34 18.51 2.96
C GLY A 250 -11.98 18.31 4.44
N PRO A 251 -12.31 19.28 5.32
CA PRO A 251 -11.88 19.23 6.71
C PRO A 251 -12.54 18.08 7.48
N PHE A 252 -11.79 17.51 8.43
CA PHE A 252 -12.33 16.56 9.38
C PHE A 252 -13.23 17.27 10.41
N GLY A 253 -14.37 16.64 10.77
CA GLY A 253 -15.14 17.04 11.94
C GLY A 253 -14.40 16.63 13.21
N VAL A 254 -14.07 17.57 14.07
CA VAL A 254 -13.41 17.32 15.36
C VAL A 254 -14.44 17.46 16.46
N SER A 255 -14.69 16.36 17.19
CA SER A 255 -15.60 16.35 18.36
C SER A 255 -14.87 16.59 19.68
N ASP A 256 -13.57 16.34 19.73
CA ASP A 256 -12.68 16.59 20.86
C ASP A 256 -11.44 17.35 20.39
N LEU A 257 -11.50 18.67 20.46
CA LEU A 257 -10.42 19.54 20.02
C LEU A 257 -9.13 19.34 20.84
N MET A 258 -9.27 19.10 22.15
CA MET A 258 -8.09 18.96 23.02
C MET A 258 -7.33 17.68 22.69
N SER A 259 -8.02 16.56 22.44
CA SER A 259 -7.40 15.31 22.02
C SER A 259 -6.55 15.46 20.74
N VAL A 260 -6.99 16.28 19.79
CA VAL A 260 -6.22 16.58 18.58
C VAL A 260 -5.02 17.46 18.88
N LEU A 261 -5.20 18.55 19.65
CA LEU A 261 -4.13 19.51 19.94
C LEU A 261 -3.07 18.96 20.90
N GLU A 262 -3.45 18.10 21.85
CA GLU A 262 -2.52 17.44 22.77
C GLU A 262 -1.63 16.40 22.08
N SER A 263 -2.04 15.85 20.95
CA SER A 263 -1.22 14.95 20.14
C SER A 263 -0.10 15.68 19.39
N GLU A 264 -0.21 17.00 19.20
CA GLU A 264 0.83 17.78 18.56
C GLU A 264 2.04 17.98 19.51
N LYS A 265 3.18 17.42 19.13
CA LYS A 265 4.46 17.77 19.75
C LYS A 265 4.81 19.19 19.33
N THR A 266 4.34 20.17 20.12
CA THR A 266 4.64 21.59 19.89
C THR A 266 6.16 21.78 19.95
N PHE A 267 6.71 22.50 18.97
CA PHE A 267 8.09 23.02 19.09
C PHE A 267 8.19 23.87 20.37
N ARG A 268 8.88 23.34 21.36
CA ARG A 268 9.26 24.07 22.59
C ARG A 268 10.73 24.44 22.51
#